data_917dc38b30619b1ca62cbaaead0e733d
#
_entry.id   917dc38b30619b1ca62cbaaead0e733d
#
_cell.length_a   1.000
_cell.length_b   1.000
_cell.length_c   1.000
_cell.angle_alpha   90.00
_cell.angle_beta   90.00
_cell.angle_gamma   90.00
#
_symmetry.space_group_name_H-M   'P 1'
#
loop_
_entity.id
_entity.type
_entity.pdbx_description
1 polymer ?
#
loop_
_entity_poly.entity_id
_entity_poly.type
_entity_poly.pdbx_seq_one_letter_code
_entity_poly.pdbx_strand_id
1 'polypeptide(L)'
;MHLLDSVITARREVASGMFVIAMRAPEIAAGVQAGQFVNLGWNRGPLLRRPFSVYRVDGETIEVVLKDVGAGTRELLAMSPGDRLSCLGPLGHGFDFETSSRTAVLISGGLGVAPMPLAARDAKARGMRVTWVHGARSAEDLCRESDGDEVIWATDDGSRGVPGTAVAAAPFVGLVIACGPNRMLAAVAERWPDAQVAVETYMGCGTGVCLGCAVPLKRGGYDRACKEGPVYRAADVDWSALPSHLHYDSVA
;
A
#
# COMPACT_ATOMS: atom_id res chain seq x y z
N MET A 1 -9.86 15.61 -3.83
CA MET A 1 -10.16 15.06 -2.46
C MET A 1 -11.64 15.22 -2.21
N HIS A 2 -12.34 14.14 -1.90
CA HIS A 2 -13.78 14.07 -1.66
C HIS A 2 -14.05 13.39 -0.33
N LEU A 3 -15.11 13.77 0.34
CA LEU A 3 -15.63 13.11 1.53
C LEU A 3 -16.96 12.45 1.15
N LEU A 4 -16.98 11.14 1.10
CA LEU A 4 -18.13 10.37 0.64
C LEU A 4 -18.71 9.53 1.78
N ASP A 5 -20.01 9.29 1.72
CA ASP A 5 -20.68 8.26 2.47
C ASP A 5 -20.79 7.02 1.57
N SER A 6 -19.80 6.14 1.69
CA SER A 6 -19.59 5.00 0.80
C SER A 6 -20.30 3.74 1.32
N VAL A 7 -20.86 2.96 0.40
CA VAL A 7 -21.50 1.68 0.70
C VAL A 7 -20.53 0.55 0.39
N ILE A 8 -20.34 -0.37 1.32
CA ILE A 8 -19.60 -1.63 1.10
C ILE A 8 -20.39 -2.49 0.12
N THR A 9 -19.73 -2.93 -0.94
CA THR A 9 -20.36 -3.73 -2.00
C THR A 9 -19.95 -5.19 -1.97
N ALA A 10 -18.74 -5.50 -1.51
CA ALA A 10 -18.23 -6.86 -1.42
C ALA A 10 -17.10 -6.99 -0.39
N ARG A 11 -16.88 -8.24 0.05
CA ARG A 11 -15.72 -8.64 0.84
C ARG A 11 -15.25 -10.02 0.37
N ARG A 12 -13.93 -10.21 0.24
CA ARG A 12 -13.32 -11.51 -0.08
C ARG A 12 -11.99 -11.69 0.63
N GLU A 13 -11.61 -12.92 0.92
CA GLU A 13 -10.31 -13.28 1.47
C GLU A 13 -9.31 -13.56 0.35
N VAL A 14 -8.11 -12.96 0.42
CA VAL A 14 -7.07 -13.06 -0.61
C VAL A 14 -5.78 -13.72 -0.13
N ALA A 15 -5.60 -13.86 1.18
CA ALA A 15 -4.58 -14.68 1.85
C ALA A 15 -5.08 -15.01 3.26
N SER A 16 -4.38 -15.81 4.02
CA SER A 16 -4.76 -16.14 5.40
C SER A 16 -4.93 -14.88 6.24
N GLY A 17 -6.17 -14.62 6.69
CA GLY A 17 -6.56 -13.42 7.45
C GLY A 17 -6.38 -12.09 6.71
N MET A 18 -6.16 -12.10 5.39
CA MET A 18 -6.07 -10.90 4.55
C MET A 18 -7.33 -10.77 3.69
N PHE A 19 -8.03 -9.65 3.84
CA PHE A 19 -9.31 -9.41 3.19
C PHE A 19 -9.25 -8.18 2.29
N VAL A 20 -9.95 -8.26 1.17
CA VAL A 20 -10.29 -7.11 0.32
C VAL A 20 -11.71 -6.69 0.63
N ILE A 21 -11.91 -5.38 0.80
CA ILE A 21 -13.23 -4.76 0.92
C ILE A 21 -13.40 -3.82 -0.25
N ALA A 22 -14.50 -4.02 -0.98
CA ALA A 22 -14.94 -3.16 -2.08
C ALA A 22 -16.00 -2.19 -1.59
N MET A 23 -15.94 -0.93 -2.04
CA MET A 23 -16.90 0.10 -1.67
C MET A 23 -17.16 1.06 -2.84
N ARG A 24 -18.40 1.53 -2.97
CA ARG A 24 -18.77 2.50 -3.98
C ARG A 24 -18.25 3.88 -3.59
N ALA A 25 -17.39 4.45 -4.44
CA ALA A 25 -16.75 5.76 -4.22
C ALA A 25 -16.43 6.43 -5.57
N PRO A 26 -17.46 6.84 -6.35
CA PRO A 26 -17.32 7.23 -7.75
C PRO A 26 -16.34 8.39 -7.99
N GLU A 27 -16.39 9.44 -7.17
CA GLU A 27 -15.52 10.61 -7.34
C GLU A 27 -14.05 10.28 -6.99
N ILE A 28 -13.83 9.33 -6.09
CA ILE A 28 -12.48 8.84 -5.77
C ILE A 28 -12.01 7.90 -6.87
N ALA A 29 -12.84 6.97 -7.31
CA ALA A 29 -12.52 6.01 -8.36
C ALA A 29 -12.12 6.69 -9.68
N ALA A 30 -12.78 7.79 -10.02
CA ALA A 30 -12.51 8.55 -11.25
C ALA A 30 -11.12 9.21 -11.30
N GLY A 31 -10.49 9.48 -10.16
CA GLY A 31 -9.24 10.26 -10.13
C GLY A 31 -8.10 9.70 -9.29
N VAL A 32 -8.26 8.54 -8.65
CA VAL A 32 -7.22 7.95 -7.82
C VAL A 32 -6.09 7.37 -8.66
N GLN A 33 -4.86 7.64 -8.23
CA GLN A 33 -3.62 7.15 -8.82
C GLN A 33 -3.00 6.05 -7.95
N ALA A 34 -2.22 5.16 -8.57
CA ALA A 34 -1.47 4.13 -7.85
C ALA A 34 -0.54 4.75 -6.79
N GLY A 35 -0.54 4.20 -5.57
CA GLY A 35 0.21 4.73 -4.45
C GLY A 35 -0.56 5.72 -3.57
N GLN A 36 -1.67 6.28 -4.05
CA GLN A 36 -2.57 7.07 -3.21
C GLN A 36 -3.42 6.19 -2.28
N PHE A 37 -3.98 6.81 -1.26
CA PHE A 37 -4.77 6.13 -0.23
C PHE A 37 -6.09 6.85 0.05
N VAL A 38 -6.96 6.18 0.78
CA VAL A 38 -8.18 6.73 1.36
C VAL A 38 -8.15 6.61 2.88
N ASN A 39 -8.81 7.54 3.56
CA ASN A 39 -8.98 7.53 5.01
C ASN A 39 -10.41 7.12 5.35
N LEU A 40 -10.58 5.92 5.91
CA LEU A 40 -11.89 5.37 6.26
C LEU A 40 -12.25 5.71 7.71
N GLY A 41 -13.51 6.05 7.94
CA GLY A 41 -14.05 6.41 9.23
C GLY A 41 -15.44 5.84 9.46
N TRP A 42 -15.82 5.70 10.70
CA TRP A 42 -17.07 5.10 11.18
C TRP A 42 -17.93 6.12 11.92
N ASN A 43 -19.25 5.92 11.89
CA ASN A 43 -20.17 6.71 12.72
C ASN A 43 -20.14 6.25 14.19
N ARG A 44 -19.78 5.00 14.43
CA ARG A 44 -19.58 4.40 15.75
C ARG A 44 -18.31 3.55 15.69
N GLY A 45 -17.39 3.70 16.64
CA GLY A 45 -16.11 2.98 16.60
C GLY A 45 -14.92 3.87 16.93
N PRO A 46 -13.73 3.56 16.47
CA PRO A 46 -12.52 4.33 16.76
C PRO A 46 -12.62 5.79 16.32
N LEU A 47 -12.18 6.70 17.20
CA LEU A 47 -12.25 8.16 16.97
C LEU A 47 -11.54 8.59 15.68
N LEU A 48 -10.36 8.05 15.44
CA LEU A 48 -9.57 8.44 14.26
C LEU A 48 -9.89 7.55 13.07
N ARG A 49 -9.87 8.14 11.87
CA ARG A 49 -9.90 7.43 10.60
C ARG A 49 -8.68 6.52 10.44
N ARG A 50 -8.76 5.55 9.54
CA ARG A 50 -7.65 4.66 9.19
C ARG A 50 -7.30 4.80 7.73
N PRO A 51 -5.99 4.98 7.40
CA PRO A 51 -5.51 5.07 6.03
C PRO A 51 -5.42 3.67 5.41
N PHE A 52 -5.87 3.57 4.16
CA PHE A 52 -5.75 2.37 3.33
C PHE A 52 -5.34 2.75 1.93
N SER A 53 -4.25 2.18 1.43
CA SER A 53 -3.89 2.30 0.02
C SER A 53 -5.02 1.76 -0.85
N VAL A 54 -5.31 2.44 -1.95
CA VAL A 54 -6.29 1.92 -2.91
C VAL A 54 -5.67 0.73 -3.64
N TYR A 55 -6.34 -0.42 -3.53
CA TYR A 55 -5.91 -1.69 -4.08
C TYR A 55 -6.27 -1.82 -5.56
N ARG A 56 -7.54 -1.61 -5.88
CA ARG A 56 -8.09 -1.65 -7.25
C ARG A 56 -9.17 -0.61 -7.43
N VAL A 57 -9.46 -0.35 -8.71
CA VAL A 57 -10.61 0.44 -9.15
C VAL A 57 -11.35 -0.37 -10.21
N ASP A 58 -12.66 -0.52 -10.03
CA ASP A 58 -13.56 -1.12 -11.01
C ASP A 58 -14.82 -0.26 -11.13
N GLY A 59 -14.96 0.42 -12.26
CA GLY A 59 -16.02 1.41 -12.47
C GLY A 59 -16.05 2.46 -11.37
N GLU A 60 -17.15 2.55 -10.63
CA GLU A 60 -17.35 3.48 -9.51
C GLU A 60 -16.91 2.91 -8.15
N THR A 61 -16.30 1.74 -8.13
CA THR A 61 -15.91 1.03 -6.92
C THR A 61 -14.40 1.10 -6.72
N ILE A 62 -14.00 1.35 -5.48
CA ILE A 62 -12.60 1.18 -5.05
C ILE A 62 -12.51 -0.02 -4.12
N GLU A 63 -11.34 -0.64 -4.10
CA GLU A 63 -11.00 -1.73 -3.18
C GLU A 63 -9.85 -1.32 -2.27
N VAL A 64 -9.90 -1.80 -1.03
CA VAL A 64 -8.80 -1.72 -0.06
C VAL A 64 -8.51 -3.11 0.50
N VAL A 65 -7.25 -3.37 0.85
CA VAL A 65 -6.85 -4.64 1.47
C VAL A 65 -6.40 -4.42 2.91
N LEU A 66 -6.75 -5.34 3.80
CA LEU A 66 -6.45 -5.26 5.23
C LEU A 66 -6.31 -6.62 5.89
N LYS A 67 -5.63 -6.64 7.03
CA LYS A 67 -5.64 -7.71 8.05
C LYS A 67 -6.21 -7.15 9.36
N ASP A 68 -6.62 -8.01 10.28
CA ASP A 68 -6.91 -7.59 11.65
C ASP A 68 -5.59 -7.21 12.34
N VAL A 69 -5.39 -5.92 12.52
CA VAL A 69 -4.22 -5.35 13.22
C VAL A 69 -4.64 -4.38 14.33
N GLY A 70 -5.90 -4.39 14.73
CA GLY A 70 -6.39 -3.56 15.82
C GLY A 70 -7.86 -3.15 15.71
N ALA A 71 -8.35 -2.33 16.64
CA ALA A 71 -9.76 -1.99 16.76
C ALA A 71 -10.40 -1.48 15.46
N GLY A 72 -9.69 -0.61 14.69
CA GLY A 72 -10.24 -0.07 13.44
C GLY A 72 -10.41 -1.10 12.34
N THR A 73 -9.46 -2.00 12.18
CA THR A 73 -9.54 -3.07 11.17
C THR A 73 -10.55 -4.15 11.58
N ARG A 74 -10.68 -4.45 12.87
CA ARG A 74 -11.74 -5.34 13.38
C ARG A 74 -13.13 -4.80 13.08
N GLU A 75 -13.34 -3.50 13.33
CA GLU A 75 -14.62 -2.84 13.03
C GLU A 75 -14.95 -2.94 11.52
N LEU A 76 -13.97 -2.65 10.67
CA LEU A 76 -14.16 -2.75 9.21
C LEU A 76 -14.42 -4.19 8.77
N LEU A 77 -13.77 -5.18 9.38
CA LEU A 77 -14.00 -6.60 9.09
C LEU A 77 -15.35 -7.12 9.60
N ALA A 78 -15.93 -6.48 10.62
CA ALA A 78 -17.27 -6.81 11.11
C ALA A 78 -18.39 -6.27 10.21
N MET A 79 -18.09 -5.30 9.33
CA MET A 79 -19.06 -4.73 8.40
C MET A 79 -19.39 -5.68 7.26
N SER A 80 -20.60 -5.54 6.73
CA SER A 80 -21.17 -6.39 5.66
C SER A 80 -21.50 -5.57 4.41
N PRO A 81 -21.65 -6.20 3.24
CA PRO A 81 -22.22 -5.53 2.07
C PRO A 81 -23.57 -4.88 2.42
N GLY A 82 -23.71 -3.61 2.02
CA GLY A 82 -24.83 -2.74 2.37
C GLY A 82 -24.53 -1.76 3.51
N ASP A 83 -23.56 -2.03 4.36
CA ASP A 83 -23.15 -1.10 5.40
C ASP A 83 -22.46 0.14 4.82
N ARG A 84 -22.53 1.24 5.57
CA ARG A 84 -22.01 2.55 5.15
C ARG A 84 -20.86 3.00 6.04
N LEU A 85 -19.86 3.60 5.40
CA LEU A 85 -18.72 4.20 6.07
C LEU A 85 -18.31 5.51 5.39
N SER A 86 -17.66 6.37 6.14
CA SER A 86 -17.14 7.62 5.61
C SER A 86 -15.79 7.38 4.94
N CYS A 87 -15.67 7.74 3.67
CA CYS A 87 -14.45 7.60 2.87
C CYS A 87 -13.93 8.98 2.44
N LEU A 88 -12.74 9.34 2.88
CA LEU A 88 -12.05 10.59 2.50
C LEU A 88 -10.90 10.26 1.57
N GLY A 89 -10.89 10.83 0.37
CA GLY A 89 -9.82 10.61 -0.62
C GLY A 89 -10.07 11.23 -1.99
N PRO A 90 -9.22 10.95 -2.98
CA PRO A 90 -7.90 10.34 -2.81
C PRO A 90 -6.96 11.27 -2.04
N LEU A 91 -5.98 10.70 -1.33
CA LEU A 91 -5.03 11.41 -0.46
C LEU A 91 -3.59 11.02 -0.83
N GLY A 92 -2.66 11.93 -0.55
CA GLY A 92 -1.23 11.76 -0.83
C GLY A 92 -0.89 11.83 -2.31
N HIS A 93 0.39 11.59 -2.62
CA HIS A 93 0.92 11.52 -3.99
C HIS A 93 1.11 10.07 -4.40
N GLY A 94 0.82 9.77 -5.67
CA GLY A 94 0.99 8.45 -6.25
C GLY A 94 2.41 8.20 -6.77
N PHE A 95 2.61 7.00 -7.34
CA PHE A 95 3.83 6.66 -8.05
C PHE A 95 3.92 7.44 -9.36
N ASP A 96 5.15 7.81 -9.72
CA ASP A 96 5.48 8.44 -10.99
C ASP A 96 5.93 7.36 -11.99
N PHE A 97 5.32 7.36 -13.16
CA PHE A 97 5.65 6.45 -14.26
C PHE A 97 6.34 7.17 -15.44
N GLU A 98 6.76 8.42 -15.25
CA GLU A 98 7.54 9.18 -16.23
C GLU A 98 8.98 8.62 -16.30
N THR A 99 9.22 7.73 -17.26
CA THR A 99 10.51 7.05 -17.44
C THR A 99 10.66 6.56 -18.87
N SER A 100 11.91 6.41 -19.31
CA SER A 100 12.26 5.74 -20.59
C SER A 100 12.24 4.20 -20.47
N SER A 101 12.13 3.66 -19.26
CA SER A 101 12.10 2.21 -19.04
C SER A 101 10.86 1.58 -19.66
N ARG A 102 11.04 0.41 -20.26
CA ARG A 102 9.95 -0.45 -20.76
C ARG A 102 9.58 -1.56 -19.80
N THR A 103 10.19 -1.58 -18.63
CA THR A 103 9.93 -2.58 -17.59
C THR A 103 9.69 -1.90 -16.25
N ALA A 104 8.77 -2.45 -15.46
CA ALA A 104 8.53 -2.10 -14.08
C ALA A 104 8.69 -3.33 -13.19
N VAL A 105 9.40 -3.17 -12.08
CA VAL A 105 9.53 -4.20 -11.03
C VAL A 105 8.77 -3.73 -9.80
N LEU A 106 7.70 -4.43 -9.47
CA LEU A 106 6.90 -4.18 -8.27
C LEU A 106 7.38 -5.11 -7.16
N ILE A 107 7.80 -4.57 -6.03
CA ILE A 107 8.29 -5.35 -4.88
C ILE A 107 7.35 -5.12 -3.71
N SER A 108 6.68 -6.17 -3.24
CA SER A 108 5.75 -6.07 -2.12
C SER A 108 6.04 -7.07 -1.02
N GLY A 109 5.80 -6.67 0.24
CA GLY A 109 5.91 -7.53 1.41
C GLY A 109 4.63 -7.46 2.27
N GLY A 110 4.00 -8.61 2.50
CA GLY A 110 2.77 -8.69 3.31
C GLY A 110 1.68 -7.73 2.81
N LEU A 111 1.18 -6.83 3.69
CA LEU A 111 0.17 -5.82 3.33
C LEU A 111 0.67 -4.77 2.31
N GLY A 112 1.98 -4.71 2.03
CA GLY A 112 2.51 -3.87 0.95
C GLY A 112 2.03 -4.28 -0.44
N VAL A 113 1.31 -5.38 -0.57
CA VAL A 113 0.54 -5.75 -1.77
C VAL A 113 -0.50 -4.68 -2.14
N ALA A 114 -0.95 -3.87 -1.18
CA ALA A 114 -2.09 -2.95 -1.33
C ALA A 114 -2.01 -2.01 -2.54
N PRO A 115 -0.94 -1.26 -2.82
CA PRO A 115 -0.90 -0.37 -3.98
C PRO A 115 -0.52 -1.07 -5.30
N MET A 116 -0.14 -2.35 -5.28
CA MET A 116 0.52 -3.01 -6.42
C MET A 116 -0.38 -3.30 -7.61
N PRO A 117 -1.64 -3.75 -7.46
CA PRO A 117 -2.51 -3.97 -8.63
C PRO A 117 -2.75 -2.69 -9.43
N LEU A 118 -2.96 -1.58 -8.72
CA LEU A 118 -3.16 -0.29 -9.36
C LEU A 118 -1.86 0.19 -10.05
N ALA A 119 -0.69 -0.05 -9.42
CA ALA A 119 0.61 0.24 -10.01
C ALA A 119 0.88 -0.62 -11.25
N ALA A 120 0.53 -1.91 -11.22
CA ALA A 120 0.65 -2.80 -12.38
C ALA A 120 -0.22 -2.32 -13.54
N ARG A 121 -1.48 -1.95 -13.27
CA ARG A 121 -2.39 -1.38 -14.26
C ARG A 121 -1.80 -0.13 -14.91
N ASP A 122 -1.32 0.80 -14.10
CA ASP A 122 -0.83 2.10 -14.57
C ASP A 122 0.49 1.97 -15.35
N ALA A 123 1.37 1.02 -14.98
CA ALA A 123 2.57 0.67 -15.72
C ALA A 123 2.23 0.03 -17.09
N LYS A 124 1.32 -0.94 -17.10
CA LYS A 124 0.87 -1.61 -18.33
C LYS A 124 0.18 -0.65 -19.30
N ALA A 125 -0.62 0.30 -18.81
CA ALA A 125 -1.26 1.33 -19.63
C ALA A 125 -0.23 2.21 -20.37
N ARG A 126 1.02 2.28 -19.87
CA ARG A 126 2.16 2.97 -20.49
C ARG A 126 3.06 2.04 -21.32
N GLY A 127 2.61 0.82 -21.56
CA GLY A 127 3.33 -0.18 -22.37
C GLY A 127 4.54 -0.81 -21.67
N MET A 128 4.63 -0.76 -20.34
CA MET A 128 5.68 -1.42 -19.58
C MET A 128 5.33 -2.89 -19.34
N ARG A 129 6.33 -3.77 -19.43
CA ARG A 129 6.24 -5.14 -18.91
C ARG A 129 6.41 -5.11 -17.39
N VAL A 130 5.53 -5.78 -16.67
CA VAL A 130 5.49 -5.78 -15.19
C VAL A 130 5.96 -7.12 -14.64
N THR A 131 7.07 -7.11 -13.90
CA THR A 131 7.47 -8.22 -13.01
C THR A 131 7.06 -7.87 -11.61
N TRP A 132 6.19 -8.67 -11.00
CA TRP A 132 5.77 -8.47 -9.62
C TRP A 132 6.40 -9.51 -8.70
N VAL A 133 7.22 -9.05 -7.75
CA VAL A 133 7.83 -9.87 -6.71
C VAL A 133 7.06 -9.66 -5.41
N HIS A 134 6.37 -10.69 -4.95
CA HIS A 134 5.59 -10.63 -3.72
C HIS A 134 6.20 -11.56 -2.66
N GLY A 135 6.57 -10.97 -1.51
CA GLY A 135 7.16 -11.66 -0.37
C GLY A 135 6.19 -11.78 0.81
N ALA A 136 6.30 -12.90 1.52
CA ALA A 136 5.61 -13.16 2.77
C ALA A 136 6.43 -14.09 3.67
N ARG A 137 5.99 -14.32 4.91
CA ARG A 137 6.66 -15.28 5.80
C ARG A 137 6.46 -16.71 5.32
N SER A 138 5.26 -17.04 4.87
CA SER A 138 4.87 -18.37 4.39
C SER A 138 3.94 -18.32 3.19
N ALA A 139 3.69 -19.46 2.55
CA ALA A 139 2.81 -19.59 1.40
C ALA A 139 1.35 -19.15 1.68
N GLU A 140 0.86 -19.35 2.90
CA GLU A 140 -0.51 -18.97 3.28
C GLU A 140 -0.69 -17.46 3.46
N ASP A 141 0.40 -16.73 3.76
CA ASP A 141 0.42 -15.28 3.89
C ASP A 141 0.51 -14.56 2.52
N LEU A 142 0.83 -15.27 1.43
CA LEU A 142 0.92 -14.69 0.10
C LEU A 142 -0.47 -14.33 -0.43
N CYS A 143 -0.63 -13.09 -0.87
CA CYS A 143 -1.84 -12.67 -1.58
C CYS A 143 -1.98 -13.47 -2.89
N ARG A 144 -3.13 -14.11 -3.10
CA ARG A 144 -3.40 -14.97 -4.26
C ARG A 144 -3.66 -14.19 -5.54
N GLU A 145 -3.94 -12.89 -5.42
CA GLU A 145 -4.21 -12.02 -6.57
C GLU A 145 -2.93 -11.32 -7.04
N SER A 146 -2.71 -11.28 -8.34
CA SER A 146 -1.59 -10.59 -8.97
C SER A 146 -1.93 -10.15 -10.40
N ASP A 147 -1.45 -8.97 -10.76
CA ASP A 147 -1.61 -8.37 -12.09
C ASP A 147 -0.27 -8.21 -12.84
N GLY A 148 0.81 -8.86 -12.38
CA GLY A 148 2.09 -8.90 -13.11
C GLY A 148 1.98 -9.70 -14.42
N ASP A 149 2.79 -9.35 -15.42
CA ASP A 149 3.02 -10.21 -16.60
C ASP A 149 3.88 -11.41 -16.22
N GLU A 150 4.70 -11.23 -15.20
CA GLU A 150 5.47 -12.24 -14.51
C GLU A 150 5.33 -12.05 -13.01
N VAL A 151 5.17 -13.15 -12.26
CA VAL A 151 5.05 -13.12 -10.81
C VAL A 151 6.11 -14.00 -10.18
N ILE A 152 6.91 -13.41 -9.30
CA ILE A 152 7.90 -14.11 -8.49
C ILE A 152 7.40 -14.12 -7.05
N TRP A 153 7.11 -15.29 -6.54
CA TRP A 153 6.78 -15.50 -5.13
C TRP A 153 8.06 -15.73 -4.33
N ALA A 154 8.16 -15.12 -3.15
CA ALA A 154 9.24 -15.36 -2.22
C ALA A 154 8.67 -15.59 -0.82
N THR A 155 9.13 -16.63 -0.12
CA THR A 155 8.71 -16.89 1.27
C THR A 155 9.92 -17.09 2.17
N ASP A 156 9.88 -16.50 3.37
CA ASP A 156 10.99 -16.59 4.32
C ASP A 156 11.27 -18.06 4.73
N ASP A 157 10.21 -18.88 4.86
CA ASP A 157 10.29 -20.30 5.21
C ASP A 157 10.51 -21.24 4.01
N GLY A 158 10.56 -20.71 2.78
CA GLY A 158 10.73 -21.48 1.55
C GLY A 158 9.52 -22.33 1.14
N SER A 159 8.36 -22.13 1.75
CA SER A 159 7.15 -22.92 1.48
C SER A 159 6.53 -22.67 0.09
N ARG A 160 6.89 -21.55 -0.57
CA ARG A 160 6.48 -21.24 -1.95
C ARG A 160 7.46 -20.29 -2.65
N GLY A 161 7.78 -20.61 -3.89
CA GLY A 161 8.61 -19.76 -4.76
C GLY A 161 10.07 -19.76 -4.35
N VAL A 162 10.72 -18.58 -4.37
CA VAL A 162 12.12 -18.40 -4.00
C VAL A 162 12.23 -18.35 -2.47
N PRO A 163 13.07 -19.18 -1.84
CA PRO A 163 13.33 -19.05 -0.40
C PRO A 163 13.99 -17.73 -0.08
N GLY A 164 13.46 -17.02 0.94
CA GLY A 164 13.98 -15.73 1.40
C GLY A 164 13.10 -14.55 1.03
N THR A 165 13.70 -13.35 0.95
CA THR A 165 12.95 -12.08 0.87
C THR A 165 12.61 -11.68 -0.58
N ALA A 166 11.50 -10.92 -0.75
CA ALA A 166 11.16 -10.34 -2.04
C ALA A 166 12.28 -9.46 -2.62
N VAL A 167 13.02 -8.74 -1.77
CA VAL A 167 14.13 -7.89 -2.18
C VAL A 167 15.26 -8.71 -2.79
N ALA A 168 15.61 -9.86 -2.19
CA ALA A 168 16.64 -10.74 -2.71
C ALA A 168 16.25 -11.39 -4.04
N ALA A 169 14.96 -11.74 -4.20
CA ALA A 169 14.41 -12.38 -5.38
C ALA A 169 14.18 -11.42 -6.56
N ALA A 170 14.16 -10.10 -6.32
CA ALA A 170 13.81 -9.12 -7.33
C ALA A 170 14.92 -8.91 -8.39
N PRO A 171 14.58 -8.81 -9.69
CA PRO A 171 15.53 -8.52 -10.75
C PRO A 171 16.06 -7.07 -10.68
N PHE A 172 17.24 -6.83 -11.22
CA PHE A 172 17.94 -5.53 -11.15
C PHE A 172 17.72 -4.69 -12.43
N VAL A 173 16.44 -4.52 -12.85
CA VAL A 173 16.12 -3.84 -14.13
C VAL A 173 14.84 -3.00 -14.00
N GLY A 174 14.80 -1.87 -14.71
CA GLY A 174 13.58 -1.11 -14.92
C GLY A 174 13.22 -0.11 -13.82
N LEU A 175 11.99 0.39 -13.88
CA LEU A 175 11.39 1.21 -12.85
C LEU A 175 11.06 0.34 -11.63
N VAL A 176 11.66 0.63 -10.49
CA VAL A 176 11.41 -0.13 -9.26
C VAL A 176 10.41 0.63 -8.38
N ILE A 177 9.32 -0.06 -8.00
CA ILE A 177 8.27 0.42 -7.10
C ILE A 177 8.16 -0.58 -5.97
N ALA A 178 8.18 -0.10 -4.71
CA ALA A 178 8.09 -1.00 -3.57
C ALA A 178 7.11 -0.50 -2.49
N CYS A 179 6.47 -1.45 -1.80
CA CYS A 179 5.66 -1.21 -0.61
C CYS A 179 5.75 -2.40 0.34
N GLY A 180 5.84 -2.13 1.63
CA GLY A 180 5.95 -3.15 2.68
C GLY A 180 6.54 -2.57 3.96
N PRO A 181 6.96 -3.42 4.91
CA PRO A 181 7.57 -2.98 6.15
C PRO A 181 8.80 -2.09 5.92
N ASN A 182 8.97 -1.06 6.73
CA ASN A 182 10.06 -0.08 6.55
C ASN A 182 11.45 -0.72 6.48
N ARG A 183 11.70 -1.83 7.21
CA ARG A 183 12.97 -2.57 7.10
C ARG A 183 13.19 -3.16 5.69
N MET A 184 12.10 -3.60 5.02
CA MET A 184 12.17 -4.08 3.65
C MET A 184 12.46 -2.92 2.69
N LEU A 185 11.80 -1.78 2.91
CA LEU A 185 12.03 -0.57 2.09
C LEU A 185 13.44 -0.01 2.28
N ALA A 186 14.02 -0.11 3.48
CA ALA A 186 15.43 0.22 3.71
C ALA A 186 16.37 -0.67 2.86
N ALA A 187 16.12 -1.97 2.80
CA ALA A 187 16.89 -2.88 1.94
C ALA A 187 16.67 -2.60 0.44
N VAL A 188 15.47 -2.15 0.05
CA VAL A 188 15.21 -1.65 -1.32
C VAL A 188 16.06 -0.41 -1.59
N ALA A 189 16.15 0.54 -0.65
CA ALA A 189 16.92 1.77 -0.80
C ALA A 189 18.43 1.51 -0.95
N GLU A 190 18.97 0.48 -0.27
CA GLU A 190 20.37 0.06 -0.42
C GLU A 190 20.66 -0.49 -1.82
N ARG A 191 19.69 -1.25 -2.37
CA ARG A 191 19.87 -1.94 -3.65
C ARG A 191 19.46 -1.07 -4.86
N TRP A 192 18.42 -0.26 -4.71
CA TRP A 192 17.88 0.63 -5.74
C TRP A 192 17.60 2.03 -5.14
N PRO A 193 18.59 2.89 -5.03
CA PRO A 193 18.43 4.22 -4.43
C PRO A 193 17.35 5.08 -5.10
N ASP A 194 17.12 4.86 -6.40
CA ASP A 194 16.13 5.59 -7.20
C ASP A 194 14.74 4.94 -7.20
N ALA A 195 14.56 3.82 -6.49
CA ALA A 195 13.24 3.19 -6.37
C ALA A 195 12.23 4.16 -5.74
N GLN A 196 10.98 4.03 -6.17
CA GLN A 196 9.86 4.68 -5.52
C GLN A 196 9.28 3.76 -4.46
N VAL A 197 9.18 4.27 -3.25
CA VAL A 197 8.73 3.49 -2.09
C VAL A 197 7.52 4.15 -1.43
N ALA A 198 6.45 3.38 -1.19
CA ALA A 198 5.32 3.82 -0.39
C ALA A 198 5.62 3.53 1.08
N VAL A 199 5.94 4.59 1.83
CA VAL A 199 6.36 4.51 3.24
C VAL A 199 5.16 4.32 4.14
N GLU A 200 5.29 3.38 5.10
CA GLU A 200 4.28 3.13 6.11
C GLU A 200 4.57 3.97 7.37
N THR A 201 3.56 4.69 7.86
CA THR A 201 3.64 5.49 9.09
C THR A 201 2.27 5.61 9.75
N TYR A 202 2.26 5.94 11.04
CA TYR A 202 1.03 6.26 11.74
C TYR A 202 0.40 7.54 11.17
N MET A 203 -0.92 7.53 10.96
CA MET A 203 -1.64 8.69 10.47
C MET A 203 -2.83 8.99 11.39
N GLY A 204 -2.93 10.24 11.83
CA GLY A 204 -4.09 10.75 12.55
C GLY A 204 -5.11 11.36 11.59
N CYS A 205 -4.83 12.55 11.04
CA CYS A 205 -5.78 13.27 10.20
C CYS A 205 -5.79 12.83 8.72
N GLY A 206 -4.66 12.41 8.15
CA GLY A 206 -4.49 12.08 6.73
C GLY A 206 -4.49 13.28 5.77
N THR A 207 -4.56 14.53 6.29
CA THR A 207 -4.72 15.75 5.49
C THR A 207 -3.61 16.79 5.71
N GLY A 208 -2.53 16.41 6.42
CA GLY A 208 -1.35 17.26 6.64
C GLY A 208 -1.43 18.23 7.82
N VAL A 209 -2.48 18.18 8.65
CA VAL A 209 -2.70 19.14 9.73
C VAL A 209 -2.05 18.74 11.05
N CYS A 210 -2.14 17.45 11.45
CA CYS A 210 -1.74 17.01 12.79
C CYS A 210 -0.24 16.69 12.93
N LEU A 211 0.52 16.61 11.82
CA LEU A 211 1.94 16.26 11.76
C LEU A 211 2.31 14.86 12.29
N GLY A 212 1.32 14.02 12.62
CA GLY A 212 1.54 12.69 13.20
C GLY A 212 2.14 11.65 12.24
N CYS A 213 2.20 11.95 10.93
CA CYS A 213 2.73 11.06 9.90
C CYS A 213 4.09 11.54 9.37
N ALA A 214 4.93 12.09 10.25
CA ALA A 214 6.25 12.61 9.91
C ALA A 214 7.17 11.51 9.38
N VAL A 215 7.80 11.75 8.23
CA VAL A 215 8.82 10.91 7.62
C VAL A 215 10.15 11.68 7.63
N PRO A 216 11.17 11.19 8.34
CA PRO A 216 12.47 11.84 8.39
C PRO A 216 13.19 11.71 7.04
N LEU A 217 13.89 12.76 6.63
CA LEU A 217 14.59 12.84 5.35
C LEU A 217 16.10 12.93 5.54
N LYS A 218 16.88 12.30 4.67
CA LYS A 218 18.36 12.37 4.69
C LYS A 218 18.91 13.78 4.54
N ARG A 219 18.20 14.67 3.87
CA ARG A 219 18.53 16.09 3.76
C ARG A 219 18.33 16.88 5.06
N GLY A 220 17.82 16.24 6.09
CA GLY A 220 17.29 16.84 7.31
C GLY A 220 15.84 17.29 7.18
N GLY A 221 15.18 17.44 8.34
CA GLY A 221 13.76 17.79 8.42
C GLY A 221 12.83 16.59 8.19
N TYR A 222 11.56 16.91 8.00
CA TYR A 222 10.47 15.91 7.91
C TYR A 222 9.47 16.31 6.83
N ASP A 223 8.99 15.32 6.09
CA ASP A 223 7.78 15.41 5.28
C ASP A 223 6.62 14.72 5.99
N ARG A 224 5.39 15.03 5.58
CA ARG A 224 4.17 14.36 6.05
C ARG A 224 3.77 13.32 5.03
N ALA A 225 3.80 12.05 5.39
CA ALA A 225 3.42 10.98 4.47
C ALA A 225 2.05 11.19 3.82
N CYS A 226 1.11 11.80 4.54
CA CYS A 226 -0.24 12.05 4.02
C CYS A 226 -0.34 13.25 3.06
N LYS A 227 0.69 14.10 2.95
CA LYS A 227 0.65 15.31 2.13
C LYS A 227 1.74 15.31 1.06
N GLU A 228 3.01 15.20 1.45
CA GLU A 228 4.18 15.15 0.57
C GLU A 228 4.46 13.72 0.04
N GLY A 229 4.06 12.68 0.80
CA GLY A 229 4.10 11.26 0.44
C GLY A 229 2.73 10.70 0.06
N PRO A 230 2.46 9.40 0.30
CA PRO A 230 3.31 8.40 0.96
C PRO A 230 4.46 7.87 0.09
N VAL A 231 4.51 8.22 -1.18
CA VAL A 231 5.53 7.78 -2.12
C VAL A 231 6.73 8.72 -2.07
N TYR A 232 7.91 8.14 -1.91
CA TYR A 232 9.20 8.82 -1.86
C TYR A 232 10.21 8.12 -2.76
N ARG A 233 11.24 8.84 -3.19
CA ARG A 233 12.47 8.23 -3.69
C ARG A 233 13.18 7.56 -2.52
N ALA A 234 13.56 6.29 -2.67
CA ALA A 234 14.07 5.49 -1.56
C ALA A 234 15.34 6.08 -0.90
N ALA A 235 16.20 6.73 -1.69
CA ALA A 235 17.39 7.40 -1.20
C ALA A 235 17.13 8.63 -0.33
N ASP A 236 15.95 9.26 -0.42
CA ASP A 236 15.66 10.52 0.26
C ASP A 236 15.19 10.32 1.70
N VAL A 237 14.74 9.11 2.05
CA VAL A 237 14.23 8.76 3.38
C VAL A 237 15.37 8.40 4.32
N ASP A 238 15.35 8.93 5.54
CA ASP A 238 16.24 8.50 6.62
C ASP A 238 15.66 7.24 7.30
N TRP A 239 16.02 6.10 6.77
CA TRP A 239 15.56 4.79 7.26
C TRP A 239 16.02 4.48 8.69
N SER A 240 17.12 5.11 9.16
CA SER A 240 17.63 4.89 10.50
C SER A 240 16.77 5.53 11.60
N ALA A 241 16.00 6.55 11.22
CA ALA A 241 15.11 7.28 12.12
C ALA A 241 13.64 6.84 12.03
N LEU A 242 13.32 5.86 11.15
CA LEU A 242 12.00 5.26 11.06
C LEU A 242 11.93 3.94 11.84
N PRO A 243 10.78 3.61 12.47
CA PRO A 243 10.58 2.28 13.03
C PRO A 243 10.64 1.22 11.91
N SER A 244 11.29 0.09 12.18
CA SER A 244 11.44 -1.00 11.20
C SER A 244 10.10 -1.57 10.71
N HIS A 245 9.07 -1.49 11.55
CA HIS A 245 7.68 -1.82 11.27
C HIS A 245 6.75 -1.09 12.25
N LEU A 246 5.49 -0.95 11.90
CA LEU A 246 4.49 -0.36 12.79
C LEU A 246 3.93 -1.42 13.73
N HIS A 247 3.85 -1.08 15.02
CA HIS A 247 3.21 -1.91 16.04
C HIS A 247 1.75 -1.45 16.21
N TYR A 248 0.81 -2.18 15.63
CA TYR A 248 -0.60 -1.83 15.70
C TYR A 248 -1.25 -2.24 17.02
N ASP A 249 -0.71 -3.26 17.69
CA ASP A 249 -1.26 -3.81 18.95
C ASP A 249 -0.96 -2.94 20.17
N SER A 250 -0.08 -1.96 20.08
CA SER A 250 0.31 -1.09 21.19
C SER A 250 -0.55 0.16 21.34
N VAL A 251 -1.58 0.34 20.48
CA VAL A 251 -2.51 1.48 20.50
C VAL A 251 -3.91 0.95 20.80
N ALA A 252 -4.08 0.38 22.01
CA ALA A 252 -5.39 0.02 22.57
C ALA A 252 -5.94 1.21 23.38
#